data_0fdbef4863c4c787330976e6290e3ca5
#
_entry.id   0fdbef4863c4c787330976e6290e3ca5
#
_cell.length_a   1.000
_cell.length_b   1.000
_cell.length_c   1.000
_cell.angle_alpha   90.00
_cell.angle_beta   90.00
_cell.angle_gamma   90.00
#
_symmetry.space_group_name_H-M   'P 1'
#
loop_
_entity.id
_entity.type
_entity.pdbx_description
1 polymer ?
#
loop_
_entity_poly.entity_id
_entity_poly.type
_entity_poly.pdbx_seq_one_letter_code
_entity_poly.pdbx_strand_id
1 'polypeptide(L)'
;SLQGQDVHFSSINANDMYLNPAKTAFTSTDFKVATAYRNQWQTVSTNGYNTTLLTVEARLLSSKKYRHSLGLGVGFVSDVAGTLNFGQRQMFVNLSYNKQIEKRNNHFISIGVQFANTYWSYDMTNADFGPQQSDWEGILLSDLSYNDVSLGIHWQIEPVDFQAISAGFAVFHLTQPGLTFMDELNIGQLRLKPRYYGYVNYLFPTSDASKIQLSASTSIQNDNYEILIGGDYIIDMSNTIFDQNDIGIGLYYRSKDGLILALKYKYNNVNVGLVYDINIYGLLQV
;
A
#
# COMPACT_ATOMS: atom_id res chain seq x y z
N SER A 1 13.40 10.94 -18.27
CA SER A 1 12.91 11.63 -17.07
C SER A 1 12.92 10.64 -15.92
N LEU A 2 13.81 10.87 -14.94
CA LEU A 2 13.81 10.16 -13.66
C LEU A 2 12.58 10.63 -12.86
N GLN A 3 11.45 9.98 -13.05
CA GLN A 3 10.26 10.18 -12.23
C GLN A 3 10.13 8.95 -11.35
N GLY A 4 10.57 9.08 -10.09
CA GLY A 4 10.37 8.05 -9.08
C GLY A 4 8.86 7.81 -8.91
N GLN A 5 8.44 6.57 -9.05
CA GLN A 5 7.11 6.13 -8.66
C GLN A 5 7.16 5.78 -7.17
N ASP A 6 6.07 6.06 -6.46
CA ASP A 6 5.93 5.61 -5.08
C ASP A 6 5.96 4.08 -4.98
N VAL A 7 6.39 3.60 -3.82
CA VAL A 7 6.37 2.19 -3.48
C VAL A 7 4.94 1.65 -3.60
N HIS A 8 4.77 0.58 -4.36
CA HIS A 8 3.50 -0.12 -4.48
C HIS A 8 3.65 -1.60 -4.15
N PHE A 9 2.63 -2.15 -3.53
CA PHE A 9 2.56 -3.57 -3.20
C PHE A 9 1.58 -4.28 -4.13
N SER A 10 1.85 -5.55 -4.41
CA SER A 10 1.02 -6.36 -5.31
C SER A 10 -0.29 -6.83 -4.67
N SER A 11 -0.47 -6.67 -3.35
CA SER A 11 -1.69 -7.06 -2.64
C SER A 11 -2.53 -5.85 -2.27
N ILE A 12 -3.78 -5.82 -2.74
CA ILE A 12 -4.74 -4.74 -2.45
C ILE A 12 -5.13 -4.69 -0.95
N ASN A 13 -5.15 -5.86 -0.28
CA ASN A 13 -5.77 -5.97 1.05
C ASN A 13 -4.76 -6.09 2.20
N ALA A 14 -3.45 -6.24 1.91
CA ALA A 14 -2.46 -6.46 2.97
C ALA A 14 -2.12 -5.18 3.75
N ASN A 15 -2.29 -4.00 3.13
CA ASN A 15 -1.73 -2.74 3.62
C ASN A 15 -2.75 -1.60 3.59
N ASP A 16 -3.93 -1.88 4.11
CA ASP A 16 -5.09 -0.99 4.04
C ASP A 16 -4.78 0.45 4.44
N MET A 17 -4.17 0.66 5.61
CA MET A 17 -3.91 2.02 6.11
C MET A 17 -2.77 2.74 5.36
N TYR A 18 -1.88 2.00 4.67
CA TYR A 18 -0.84 2.57 3.81
C TYR A 18 -1.43 3.08 2.49
N LEU A 19 -2.41 2.34 1.93
CA LEU A 19 -3.07 2.68 0.67
C LEU A 19 -4.16 3.75 0.85
N ASN A 20 -4.78 3.82 2.04
CA ASN A 20 -5.78 4.85 2.33
C ASN A 20 -5.82 5.14 3.83
N PRO A 21 -5.45 6.34 4.29
CA PRO A 21 -5.44 6.69 5.71
C PRO A 21 -6.82 6.60 6.37
N ALA A 22 -7.93 6.67 5.61
CA ALA A 22 -9.28 6.50 6.14
C ALA A 22 -9.59 5.05 6.58
N LYS A 23 -8.78 4.07 6.17
CA LYS A 23 -8.91 2.67 6.58
C LYS A 23 -8.16 2.35 7.89
N THR A 24 -7.49 3.31 8.50
CA THR A 24 -6.78 3.13 9.77
C THR A 24 -7.75 2.73 10.87
N ALA A 25 -7.46 1.62 11.55
CA ALA A 25 -8.30 1.00 12.57
C ALA A 25 -9.76 0.75 12.13
N PHE A 26 -9.99 0.67 10.82
CA PHE A 26 -11.25 0.23 10.23
C PHE A 26 -11.28 -1.31 10.22
N THR A 27 -11.41 -1.90 11.41
CA THR A 27 -11.34 -3.33 11.63
C THR A 27 -12.27 -3.71 12.80
N SER A 28 -12.60 -4.98 12.92
CA SER A 28 -13.37 -5.51 14.06
C SER A 28 -12.55 -5.58 15.36
N THR A 29 -11.23 -5.59 15.28
CA THR A 29 -10.31 -5.66 16.41
C THR A 29 -9.93 -4.27 16.92
N ASP A 30 -9.57 -4.16 18.20
CA ASP A 30 -9.13 -2.90 18.79
C ASP A 30 -7.66 -2.57 18.43
N PHE A 31 -6.91 -3.59 18.01
CA PHE A 31 -5.49 -3.49 17.65
C PHE A 31 -5.17 -4.41 16.49
N LYS A 32 -4.35 -3.92 15.54
CA LYS A 32 -3.87 -4.70 14.39
C LYS A 32 -2.41 -4.39 14.12
N VAL A 33 -1.62 -5.43 13.86
CA VAL A 33 -0.26 -5.34 13.35
C VAL A 33 -0.23 -6.01 11.99
N ALA A 34 0.39 -5.36 11.02
CA ALA A 34 0.59 -5.96 9.70
C ALA A 34 2.02 -5.72 9.22
N THR A 35 2.55 -6.68 8.51
CA THR A 35 3.84 -6.58 7.82
C THR A 35 3.71 -7.11 6.42
N ALA A 36 4.44 -6.50 5.48
CA ALA A 36 4.58 -6.99 4.13
C ALA A 36 6.04 -6.92 3.71
N TYR A 37 6.48 -7.92 3.00
CA TYR A 37 7.79 -7.98 2.37
C TYR A 37 7.63 -8.30 0.90
N ARG A 38 8.29 -7.53 0.04
CA ARG A 38 8.32 -7.74 -1.41
C ARG A 38 9.76 -7.76 -1.88
N ASN A 39 10.06 -8.74 -2.72
CA ASN A 39 11.35 -8.84 -3.40
C ASN A 39 11.11 -8.90 -4.90
N GLN A 40 11.87 -8.11 -5.67
CA GLN A 40 11.77 -8.04 -7.13
C GLN A 40 13.16 -8.08 -7.78
N TRP A 41 13.23 -8.64 -9.00
CA TRP A 41 14.42 -8.59 -9.87
C TRP A 41 15.66 -9.35 -9.37
N GLN A 42 15.54 -10.30 -8.42
CA GLN A 42 16.68 -11.11 -7.96
C GLN A 42 17.34 -11.95 -9.06
N THR A 43 16.60 -12.31 -10.10
CA THR A 43 17.13 -13.12 -11.22
C THR A 43 17.90 -12.29 -12.24
N VAL A 44 17.77 -10.98 -12.25
CA VAL A 44 18.33 -10.08 -13.26
C VAL A 44 19.40 -9.14 -12.67
N SER A 45 19.35 -8.89 -11.37
CA SER A 45 20.30 -8.01 -10.65
C SER A 45 20.85 -8.71 -9.42
N THR A 46 22.14 -8.53 -9.16
CA THR A 46 22.84 -9.09 -7.99
C THR A 46 22.24 -8.60 -6.66
N ASN A 47 21.64 -7.41 -6.68
CA ASN A 47 20.89 -6.83 -5.56
C ASN A 47 19.55 -6.30 -6.09
N GLY A 48 18.50 -7.12 -6.00
CA GLY A 48 17.14 -6.74 -6.40
C GLY A 48 16.53 -5.63 -5.54
N TYR A 49 15.28 -5.28 -5.83
CA TYR A 49 14.50 -4.35 -5.03
C TYR A 49 13.88 -5.06 -3.83
N ASN A 50 14.10 -4.52 -2.64
CA ASN A 50 13.55 -5.04 -1.40
C ASN A 50 12.66 -3.99 -0.75
N THR A 51 11.39 -4.29 -0.63
CA THR A 51 10.42 -3.42 0.02
C THR A 51 9.88 -4.09 1.28
N THR A 52 9.94 -3.38 2.40
CA THR A 52 9.38 -3.82 3.67
C THR A 52 8.40 -2.79 4.18
N LEU A 53 7.25 -3.23 4.66
CA LEU A 53 6.26 -2.40 5.35
C LEU A 53 5.93 -3.03 6.69
N LEU A 54 5.89 -2.20 7.72
CA LEU A 54 5.37 -2.54 9.05
C LEU A 54 4.33 -1.49 9.46
N THR A 55 3.18 -1.95 9.92
CA THR A 55 2.12 -1.06 10.40
C THR A 55 1.55 -1.57 11.72
N VAL A 56 1.22 -0.63 12.59
CA VAL A 56 0.53 -0.87 13.85
C VAL A 56 -0.62 0.11 13.93
N GLU A 57 -1.81 -0.38 14.19
CA GLU A 57 -3.02 0.44 14.27
C GLU A 57 -3.84 0.06 15.49
N ALA A 58 -4.45 1.07 16.09
CA ALA A 58 -5.27 0.94 17.29
C ALA A 58 -6.53 1.80 17.20
N ARG A 59 -7.63 1.25 17.70
CA ARG A 59 -8.87 1.99 17.92
C ARG A 59 -8.80 2.70 19.27
N LEU A 60 -8.63 4.03 19.25
CA LEU A 60 -8.45 4.82 20.47
C LEU A 60 -9.74 5.03 21.24
N LEU A 61 -10.80 5.41 20.51
CA LEU A 61 -12.10 5.72 21.08
C LEU A 61 -13.17 5.03 20.27
N SER A 62 -14.09 4.39 20.94
CA SER A 62 -15.25 3.77 20.32
C SER A 62 -16.49 4.05 21.15
N SER A 63 -17.50 4.63 20.51
CA SER A 63 -18.79 4.88 21.16
C SER A 63 -19.88 4.06 20.51
N LYS A 64 -20.36 3.05 21.22
CA LYS A 64 -21.50 2.23 20.78
C LYS A 64 -22.79 3.06 20.65
N LYS A 65 -22.97 4.08 21.50
CA LYS A 65 -24.13 4.96 21.49
C LYS A 65 -24.17 5.84 20.24
N TYR A 66 -23.03 6.45 19.90
CA TYR A 66 -22.93 7.40 18.78
C TYR A 66 -22.40 6.75 17.50
N ARG A 67 -22.07 5.46 17.56
CA ARG A 67 -21.60 4.66 16.41
C ARG A 67 -20.44 5.30 15.67
N HIS A 68 -19.44 5.74 16.40
CA HIS A 68 -18.21 6.27 15.83
C HIS A 68 -16.98 5.71 16.54
N SER A 69 -15.85 5.75 15.87
CA SER A 69 -14.54 5.44 16.45
C SER A 69 -13.45 6.35 15.87
N LEU A 70 -12.42 6.57 16.68
CA LEU A 70 -11.17 7.19 16.26
C LEU A 70 -10.11 6.11 16.14
N GLY A 71 -9.38 6.12 15.03
CA GLY A 71 -8.24 5.25 14.79
C GLY A 71 -6.93 6.02 14.79
N LEU A 72 -5.91 5.40 15.34
CA LEU A 72 -4.51 5.84 15.24
C LEU A 72 -3.72 4.72 14.62
N GLY A 73 -2.84 5.06 13.67
CA GLY A 73 -1.92 4.12 13.06
C GLY A 73 -0.51 4.71 12.96
N VAL A 74 0.49 3.87 13.09
CA VAL A 74 1.87 4.22 12.80
C VAL A 74 2.43 3.19 11.82
N GLY A 75 3.28 3.64 10.90
CA GLY A 75 3.86 2.75 9.92
C GLY A 75 5.27 3.15 9.53
N PHE A 76 5.98 2.15 9.03
CA PHE A 76 7.33 2.27 8.50
C PHE A 76 7.41 1.53 7.17
N VAL A 77 7.93 2.21 6.14
CA VAL A 77 8.25 1.63 4.84
C VAL A 77 9.73 1.78 4.59
N SER A 78 10.36 0.75 4.09
CA SER A 78 11.72 0.78 3.57
C SER A 78 11.71 0.15 2.18
N ASP A 79 12.18 0.89 1.20
CA ASP A 79 12.33 0.43 -0.18
C ASP A 79 13.74 0.70 -0.64
N VAL A 80 14.51 -0.36 -0.89
CA VAL A 80 15.94 -0.29 -1.18
C VAL A 80 16.26 -1.07 -2.44
N ALA A 81 17.06 -0.49 -3.32
CA ALA A 81 17.40 -1.06 -4.60
C ALA A 81 18.91 -1.02 -4.90
N GLY A 82 19.38 -2.07 -5.57
CA GLY A 82 20.70 -2.14 -6.18
C GLY A 82 21.88 -2.19 -5.21
N THR A 83 23.10 -2.17 -5.76
CA THR A 83 24.38 -2.27 -5.02
C THR A 83 24.70 -1.02 -4.21
N LEU A 84 24.16 0.14 -4.61
CA LEU A 84 24.35 1.40 -3.90
C LEU A 84 23.36 1.60 -2.75
N ASN A 85 22.50 0.60 -2.46
CA ASN A 85 21.45 0.71 -1.46
C ASN A 85 20.60 1.99 -1.63
N PHE A 86 20.44 2.45 -2.89
CA PHE A 86 19.64 3.62 -3.18
C PHE A 86 18.19 3.32 -2.79
N GLY A 87 17.64 4.12 -1.89
CA GLY A 87 16.30 3.84 -1.43
C GLY A 87 15.70 4.91 -0.54
N GLN A 88 14.41 4.71 -0.28
CA GLN A 88 13.66 5.56 0.63
C GLN A 88 13.26 4.80 1.88
N ARG A 89 13.23 5.53 2.98
CA ARG A 89 12.65 5.12 4.25
C ARG A 89 11.59 6.14 4.64
N GLN A 90 10.39 5.68 4.90
CA GLN A 90 9.28 6.54 5.26
C GLN A 90 8.70 6.09 6.61
N MET A 91 8.52 7.03 7.52
CA MET A 91 7.71 6.87 8.73
C MET A 91 6.44 7.68 8.58
N PHE A 92 5.31 7.14 8.98
CA PHE A 92 4.04 7.85 8.90
C PHE A 92 3.13 7.58 10.09
N VAL A 93 2.29 8.56 10.37
CA VAL A 93 1.25 8.50 11.39
C VAL A 93 -0.08 8.81 10.73
N ASN A 94 -1.07 7.97 10.97
CA ASN A 94 -2.43 8.12 10.47
C ASN A 94 -3.40 8.39 11.61
N LEU A 95 -4.33 9.29 11.36
CA LEU A 95 -5.52 9.50 12.19
C LEU A 95 -6.76 9.29 11.33
N SER A 96 -7.72 8.55 11.84
CA SER A 96 -8.99 8.31 11.15
C SER A 96 -10.20 8.55 12.05
N TYR A 97 -11.30 8.97 11.44
CA TYR A 97 -12.60 9.02 12.06
C TYR A 97 -13.57 8.14 11.28
N ASN A 98 -14.12 7.12 11.95
CA ASN A 98 -15.02 6.14 11.37
C ASN A 98 -16.41 6.35 11.95
N LYS A 99 -17.42 6.48 11.10
CA LYS A 99 -18.81 6.69 11.47
C LYS A 99 -19.70 5.62 10.86
N GLN A 100 -20.41 4.86 11.71
CA GLN A 100 -21.49 3.99 11.26
C GLN A 100 -22.76 4.83 11.07
N ILE A 101 -23.24 4.93 9.84
CA ILE A 101 -24.44 5.71 9.48
C ILE A 101 -25.69 4.89 9.80
N GLU A 102 -25.68 3.62 9.38
CA GLU A 102 -26.80 2.71 9.55
C GLU A 102 -26.34 1.39 10.15
N LYS A 103 -27.07 0.90 11.14
CA LYS A 103 -26.73 -0.35 11.85
C LYS A 103 -27.15 -1.59 11.06
N ARG A 104 -28.34 -1.56 10.43
CA ARG A 104 -28.93 -2.74 9.78
C ARG A 104 -28.04 -3.26 8.65
N ASN A 105 -27.47 -2.36 7.86
CA ASN A 105 -26.65 -2.70 6.71
C ASN A 105 -25.15 -2.50 6.96
N ASN A 106 -24.71 -2.34 8.22
CA ASN A 106 -23.31 -2.04 8.54
C ASN A 106 -22.71 -0.97 7.61
N HIS A 107 -23.45 0.15 7.48
CA HIS A 107 -23.07 1.22 6.57
C HIS A 107 -22.13 2.19 7.28
N PHE A 108 -20.90 2.33 6.75
CA PHE A 108 -19.84 3.15 7.32
C PHE A 108 -19.34 4.20 6.33
N ILE A 109 -18.96 5.34 6.87
CA ILE A 109 -18.10 6.33 6.20
C ILE A 109 -16.93 6.63 7.11
N SER A 110 -15.75 6.75 6.52
CA SER A 110 -14.51 7.10 7.20
C SER A 110 -13.78 8.20 6.48
N ILE A 111 -13.10 9.05 7.24
CA ILE A 111 -12.13 10.02 6.75
C ILE A 111 -10.82 9.81 7.50
N GLY A 112 -9.71 10.09 6.84
CA GLY A 112 -8.39 9.91 7.45
C GLY A 112 -7.37 10.90 6.93
N VAL A 113 -6.39 11.21 7.77
CA VAL A 113 -5.23 12.02 7.44
C VAL A 113 -3.96 11.24 7.77
N GLN A 114 -2.95 11.38 6.93
CA GLN A 114 -1.62 10.84 7.14
C GLN A 114 -0.60 11.98 7.18
N PHE A 115 0.30 11.90 8.13
CA PHE A 115 1.52 12.69 8.19
C PHE A 115 2.70 11.75 8.00
N ALA A 116 3.57 12.06 7.05
CA ALA A 116 4.70 11.23 6.70
C ALA A 116 6.00 12.04 6.68
N ASN A 117 7.08 11.41 7.11
CA ASN A 117 8.45 11.88 6.90
C ASN A 117 9.17 10.84 6.07
N THR A 118 9.73 11.27 4.95
CA THR A 118 10.47 10.40 4.01
C THR A 118 11.92 10.84 3.95
N TYR A 119 12.81 9.87 4.05
CA TYR A 119 14.25 10.03 3.95
C TYR A 119 14.77 9.18 2.80
N TRP A 120 15.50 9.81 1.88
CA TRP A 120 16.22 9.15 0.78
C TRP A 120 17.69 9.09 1.11
N SER A 121 18.30 7.94 0.89
CA SER A 121 19.72 7.72 1.09
C SER A 121 20.30 6.82 0.02
N TYR A 122 21.61 6.90 -0.14
CA TYR A 122 22.38 6.02 -1.01
C TYR A 122 23.77 5.79 -0.36
N ASP A 123 24.37 4.65 -0.69
CA ASP A 123 25.69 4.27 -0.21
C ASP A 123 26.69 4.33 -1.37
N MET A 124 27.57 5.33 -1.35
CA MET A 124 28.61 5.52 -2.36
C MET A 124 29.87 4.69 -2.10
N THR A 125 29.99 4.02 -0.97
CA THR A 125 31.20 3.28 -0.61
C THR A 125 31.51 2.13 -1.56
N ASN A 126 30.49 1.60 -2.22
CA ASN A 126 30.59 0.51 -3.21
C ASN A 126 30.41 0.98 -4.65
N ALA A 127 30.42 2.30 -4.90
CA ALA A 127 30.28 2.84 -6.24
C ALA A 127 31.59 2.65 -7.02
N ASP A 128 31.51 1.97 -8.15
CA ASP A 128 32.61 1.88 -9.12
C ASP A 128 32.34 2.85 -10.27
N PHE A 129 33.05 3.97 -10.28
CA PHE A 129 32.93 5.01 -11.32
C PHE A 129 33.89 4.78 -12.50
N GLY A 130 34.62 3.67 -12.49
CA GLY A 130 35.59 3.36 -13.53
C GLY A 130 36.82 4.33 -13.54
N PRO A 131 37.59 4.40 -14.65
CA PRO A 131 38.84 5.14 -14.68
C PRO A 131 38.72 6.69 -14.62
N GLN A 132 37.52 7.25 -14.63
CA GLN A 132 37.25 8.70 -14.52
C GLN A 132 36.71 9.10 -13.12
N GLN A 133 37.07 8.35 -12.10
CA GLN A 133 36.60 8.53 -10.73
C GLN A 133 36.83 9.94 -10.16
N SER A 134 37.96 10.58 -10.53
CA SER A 134 38.35 11.90 -10.01
C SER A 134 37.37 13.03 -10.39
N ASP A 135 36.62 12.88 -11.48
CA ASP A 135 35.71 13.93 -11.96
C ASP A 135 34.36 13.91 -11.26
N TRP A 136 34.04 12.80 -10.59
CA TRP A 136 32.76 12.58 -9.89
C TRP A 136 32.83 12.76 -8.36
N GLU A 137 34.03 12.82 -7.79
CA GLU A 137 34.24 13.05 -6.35
C GLU A 137 33.70 14.39 -5.83
N GLY A 138 33.45 15.36 -6.74
CA GLY A 138 32.84 16.65 -6.42
C GLY A 138 31.32 16.68 -6.42
N ILE A 139 30.66 15.61 -6.89
CA ILE A 139 29.20 15.54 -6.90
C ILE A 139 28.75 14.87 -5.61
N LEU A 140 28.77 15.62 -4.52
CA LEU A 140 28.17 15.23 -3.25
C LEU A 140 26.65 15.30 -3.41
N LEU A 141 26.04 14.15 -3.69
CA LEU A 141 24.60 14.01 -3.54
C LEU A 141 24.31 14.10 -2.03
N SER A 142 23.46 15.01 -1.63
CA SER A 142 23.04 15.12 -0.23
C SER A 142 21.85 14.19 0.02
N ASP A 143 21.76 13.67 1.24
CA ASP A 143 20.57 12.99 1.71
C ASP A 143 19.36 13.92 1.60
N LEU A 144 18.23 13.39 1.15
CA LEU A 144 17.00 14.17 1.01
C LEU A 144 15.98 13.71 2.06
N SER A 145 15.46 14.67 2.81
CA SER A 145 14.34 14.43 3.73
C SER A 145 13.22 15.43 3.49
N TYR A 146 11.99 14.96 3.53
CA TYR A 146 10.81 15.81 3.41
C TYR A 146 9.64 15.31 4.25
N ASN A 147 8.77 16.26 4.63
CA ASN A 147 7.50 15.97 5.26
C ASN A 147 6.36 16.07 4.27
N ASP A 148 5.36 15.24 4.44
CA ASP A 148 4.22 15.17 3.55
C ASP A 148 2.91 14.92 4.28
N VAL A 149 1.80 15.30 3.64
CA VAL A 149 0.45 15.12 4.14
C VAL A 149 -0.40 14.45 3.07
N SER A 150 -1.22 13.48 3.51
CA SER A 150 -2.16 12.77 2.65
C SER A 150 -3.54 12.71 3.29
N LEU A 151 -4.57 12.64 2.47
CA LEU A 151 -5.97 12.55 2.91
C LEU A 151 -6.64 11.35 2.25
N GLY A 152 -7.62 10.79 2.95
CA GLY A 152 -8.41 9.68 2.43
C GLY A 152 -9.87 9.72 2.88
N ILE A 153 -10.71 9.09 2.05
CA ILE A 153 -12.09 8.76 2.38
C ILE A 153 -12.33 7.28 2.08
N HIS A 154 -13.19 6.67 2.86
CA HIS A 154 -13.61 5.28 2.68
C HIS A 154 -15.09 5.14 2.98
N TRP A 155 -15.75 4.32 2.20
CA TRP A 155 -17.15 4.00 2.32
C TRP A 155 -17.34 2.49 2.22
N GLN A 156 -18.22 1.92 3.09
CA GLN A 156 -18.51 0.49 3.10
C GLN A 156 -19.97 0.22 3.49
N ILE A 157 -20.57 -0.74 2.81
CA ILE A 157 -21.83 -1.37 3.20
C ILE A 157 -21.58 -2.87 3.26
N GLU A 158 -21.96 -3.47 4.37
CA GLU A 158 -21.83 -4.91 4.63
C GLU A 158 -23.08 -5.42 5.37
N PRO A 159 -24.21 -5.61 4.64
CA PRO A 159 -25.41 -6.17 5.23
C PRO A 159 -25.16 -7.59 5.75
N VAL A 160 -25.82 -7.96 6.84
CA VAL A 160 -25.77 -9.33 7.35
C VAL A 160 -26.40 -10.25 6.29
N ASP A 161 -25.71 -11.33 5.96
CA ASP A 161 -26.14 -12.37 4.99
C ASP A 161 -26.20 -11.92 3.51
N PHE A 162 -25.63 -10.78 3.16
CA PHE A 162 -25.66 -10.25 1.80
C PHE A 162 -24.27 -9.86 1.29
N GLN A 163 -24.28 -9.28 0.10
CA GLN A 163 -23.11 -8.77 -0.60
C GLN A 163 -22.54 -7.57 0.15
N ALA A 164 -21.22 -7.52 0.28
CA ALA A 164 -20.52 -6.36 0.81
C ALA A 164 -19.89 -5.54 -0.33
N ILE A 165 -20.01 -4.23 -0.23
CA ILE A 165 -19.38 -3.28 -1.15
C ILE A 165 -18.52 -2.31 -0.36
N SER A 166 -17.32 -2.04 -0.83
CA SER A 166 -16.51 -0.96 -0.28
C SER A 166 -15.80 -0.19 -1.39
N ALA A 167 -15.67 1.11 -1.19
CA ALA A 167 -14.95 2.00 -2.09
C ALA A 167 -14.19 3.04 -1.29
N GLY A 168 -13.11 3.56 -1.87
CA GLY A 168 -12.36 4.63 -1.24
C GLY A 168 -11.52 5.39 -2.22
N PHE A 169 -11.11 6.57 -1.77
CA PHE A 169 -10.24 7.46 -2.51
C PHE A 169 -9.24 8.12 -1.57
N ALA A 170 -7.99 8.24 -2.01
CA ALA A 170 -6.94 8.91 -1.26
C ALA A 170 -6.11 9.80 -2.18
N VAL A 171 -5.60 10.89 -1.62
CA VAL A 171 -4.66 11.80 -2.28
C VAL A 171 -3.43 11.88 -1.41
N PHE A 172 -2.30 11.50 -1.98
CA PHE A 172 -0.97 11.58 -1.37
C PHE A 172 -0.22 12.78 -1.91
N HIS A 173 0.81 13.22 -1.19
CA HIS A 173 1.71 14.31 -1.58
C HIS A 173 0.99 15.65 -1.78
N LEU A 174 0.07 15.98 -0.88
CA LEU A 174 -0.65 17.25 -0.91
C LEU A 174 0.28 18.46 -0.73
N THR A 175 1.37 18.29 0.01
CA THR A 175 2.37 19.34 0.24
C THR A 175 3.30 19.55 -0.96
N GLN A 176 3.32 18.61 -1.92
CA GLN A 176 4.19 18.62 -3.09
C GLN A 176 5.65 18.96 -2.72
N PRO A 177 6.29 18.16 -1.85
CA PRO A 177 7.64 18.47 -1.36
C PRO A 177 8.64 18.56 -2.51
N GLY A 178 9.66 19.40 -2.34
CA GLY A 178 10.76 19.51 -3.29
C GLY A 178 11.66 18.29 -3.23
N LEU A 179 12.08 17.79 -4.40
CA LEU A 179 13.01 16.67 -4.56
C LEU A 179 14.33 17.20 -5.12
N THR A 180 15.09 17.96 -4.33
CA THR A 180 16.36 18.52 -4.77
C THR A 180 17.49 17.82 -4.02
N PHE A 181 18.26 17.00 -4.74
CA PHE A 181 19.46 16.33 -4.24
C PHE A 181 20.72 17.17 -4.38
N MET A 182 20.66 18.31 -5.07
CA MET A 182 21.78 19.22 -5.33
C MET A 182 21.36 20.66 -5.06
N ASP A 183 21.95 21.28 -4.04
CA ASP A 183 21.66 22.67 -3.68
C ASP A 183 22.21 23.72 -4.65
N GLU A 184 23.22 23.38 -5.46
CA GLU A 184 24.00 24.36 -6.25
C GLU A 184 23.60 24.47 -7.73
N LEU A 185 22.85 23.54 -8.28
CA LEU A 185 22.38 23.63 -9.65
C LEU A 185 20.97 24.21 -9.66
N ASN A 186 20.79 25.41 -10.19
CA ASN A 186 19.50 26.07 -10.49
C ASN A 186 18.62 25.27 -11.49
N ILE A 187 18.59 23.95 -11.38
CA ILE A 187 17.66 23.07 -12.08
C ILE A 187 16.34 23.22 -11.36
N GLY A 188 15.35 23.79 -12.03
CA GLY A 188 14.05 24.14 -11.46
C GLY A 188 13.54 23.09 -10.48
N GLN A 189 13.10 23.52 -9.29
CA GLN A 189 12.74 22.66 -8.17
C GLN A 189 11.82 21.52 -8.63
N LEU A 190 12.36 20.32 -8.69
CA LEU A 190 11.57 19.12 -8.97
C LEU A 190 10.65 18.89 -7.79
N ARG A 191 9.35 18.96 -7.99
CA ARG A 191 8.35 18.74 -6.92
C ARG A 191 7.67 17.40 -7.12
N LEU A 192 7.50 16.68 -6.00
CA LEU A 192 6.74 15.45 -5.99
C LEU A 192 5.26 15.77 -6.30
N LYS A 193 4.76 15.18 -7.38
CA LYS A 193 3.37 15.42 -7.81
C LYS A 193 2.39 14.63 -6.94
N PRO A 194 1.18 15.15 -6.72
CA PRO A 194 0.14 14.41 -6.02
C PRO A 194 -0.13 13.06 -6.70
N ARG A 195 -0.32 12.03 -5.86
CA ARG A 195 -0.76 10.70 -6.28
C ARG A 195 -2.21 10.51 -5.85
N TYR A 196 -3.04 10.13 -6.80
CA TYR A 196 -4.44 9.82 -6.60
C TYR A 196 -4.61 8.30 -6.60
N TYR A 197 -5.22 7.76 -5.54
CA TYR A 197 -5.50 6.35 -5.40
C TYR A 197 -6.99 6.12 -5.20
N GLY A 198 -7.60 5.27 -6.00
CA GLY A 198 -9.00 4.89 -5.89
C GLY A 198 -9.16 3.38 -5.93
N TYR A 199 -10.15 2.85 -5.21
CA TYR A 199 -10.47 1.42 -5.25
C TYR A 199 -11.96 1.16 -5.03
N VAL A 200 -12.39 -0.01 -5.51
CA VAL A 200 -13.68 -0.61 -5.23
C VAL A 200 -13.50 -2.11 -5.01
N ASN A 201 -14.18 -2.65 -3.99
CA ASN A 201 -14.25 -4.07 -3.72
C ASN A 201 -15.72 -4.48 -3.63
N TYR A 202 -16.01 -5.66 -4.14
CA TYR A 202 -17.32 -6.28 -4.09
C TYR A 202 -17.18 -7.73 -3.65
N LEU A 203 -17.78 -8.07 -2.51
CA LEU A 203 -17.79 -9.41 -1.95
C LEU A 203 -19.19 -9.97 -2.05
N PHE A 204 -19.34 -11.17 -2.57
CA PHE A 204 -20.61 -11.86 -2.63
C PHE A 204 -20.47 -13.36 -2.33
N PRO A 205 -21.41 -13.95 -1.59
CA PRO A 205 -21.43 -15.38 -1.32
C PRO A 205 -21.78 -16.15 -2.61
N THR A 206 -21.11 -17.27 -2.84
CA THR A 206 -21.42 -18.22 -3.92
C THR A 206 -22.06 -19.49 -3.37
N SER A 207 -21.83 -19.79 -2.09
CA SER A 207 -22.46 -20.86 -1.34
C SER A 207 -22.36 -20.55 0.16
N ASP A 208 -22.89 -21.42 1.01
CA ASP A 208 -22.78 -21.30 2.48
C ASP A 208 -21.32 -21.33 2.95
N ALA A 209 -20.43 -21.97 2.21
CA ALA A 209 -19.03 -22.15 2.54
C ALA A 209 -18.07 -21.43 1.57
N SER A 210 -18.55 -20.60 0.65
CA SER A 210 -17.66 -19.94 -0.29
C SER A 210 -18.17 -18.57 -0.72
N LYS A 211 -17.23 -17.67 -1.03
CA LYS A 211 -17.50 -16.30 -1.48
C LYS A 211 -16.47 -15.86 -2.51
N ILE A 212 -16.85 -14.95 -3.38
CA ILE A 212 -15.96 -14.31 -4.34
C ILE A 212 -15.83 -12.84 -3.95
N GLN A 213 -14.60 -12.36 -3.92
CA GLN A 213 -14.27 -10.95 -3.80
C GLN A 213 -13.71 -10.45 -5.10
N LEU A 214 -14.39 -9.52 -5.75
CA LEU A 214 -13.87 -8.77 -6.89
C LEU A 214 -13.26 -7.46 -6.40
N SER A 215 -12.14 -7.07 -6.99
CA SER A 215 -11.41 -5.87 -6.59
C SER A 215 -10.87 -5.15 -7.82
N ALA A 216 -11.02 -3.84 -7.81
CA ALA A 216 -10.38 -2.96 -8.78
C ALA A 216 -9.77 -1.76 -8.07
N SER A 217 -8.57 -1.38 -8.46
CA SER A 217 -7.94 -0.15 -7.98
C SER A 217 -7.17 0.56 -9.08
N THR A 218 -6.98 1.85 -8.91
CA THR A 218 -6.17 2.69 -9.80
C THR A 218 -5.30 3.63 -8.98
N SER A 219 -4.08 3.82 -9.44
CA SER A 219 -3.13 4.81 -8.93
C SER A 219 -2.69 5.69 -10.08
N ILE A 220 -2.76 7.00 -9.90
CA ILE A 220 -2.38 8.00 -10.92
C ILE A 220 -1.43 8.98 -10.27
N GLN A 221 -0.22 9.11 -10.85
CA GLN A 221 0.77 10.10 -10.41
C GLN A 221 1.46 10.67 -11.64
N ASN A 222 1.33 11.97 -11.86
CA ASN A 222 1.81 12.62 -13.07
C ASN A 222 1.22 11.95 -14.35
N ASP A 223 2.07 11.58 -15.31
CA ASP A 223 1.68 10.90 -16.55
C ASP A 223 1.59 9.37 -16.41
N ASN A 224 1.90 8.85 -15.21
CA ASN A 224 1.86 7.42 -14.94
C ASN A 224 0.54 7.03 -14.30
N TYR A 225 -0.02 5.93 -14.79
CA TYR A 225 -1.19 5.30 -14.19
C TYR A 225 -0.98 3.79 -14.08
N GLU A 226 -1.50 3.23 -13.04
CA GLU A 226 -1.58 1.79 -12.80
C GLU A 226 -3.03 1.42 -12.53
N ILE A 227 -3.49 0.36 -13.14
CA ILE A 227 -4.81 -0.24 -12.90
C ILE A 227 -4.57 -1.67 -12.49
N LEU A 228 -5.18 -2.07 -11.38
CA LEU A 228 -5.16 -3.43 -10.87
C LEU A 228 -6.60 -3.93 -10.75
N ILE A 229 -6.92 -5.04 -11.44
CA ILE A 229 -8.25 -5.65 -11.44
C ILE A 229 -8.08 -7.13 -11.20
N GLY A 230 -8.94 -7.71 -10.39
CA GLY A 230 -8.92 -9.15 -10.14
C GLY A 230 -9.90 -9.58 -9.09
N GLY A 231 -9.69 -10.76 -8.54
CA GLY A 231 -10.54 -11.27 -7.50
C GLY A 231 -9.96 -12.48 -6.78
N ASP A 232 -10.57 -12.77 -5.65
CA ASP A 232 -10.26 -13.92 -4.80
C ASP A 232 -11.47 -14.85 -4.74
N TYR A 233 -11.25 -16.13 -4.89
CA TYR A 233 -12.18 -17.17 -4.48
C TYR A 233 -11.81 -17.61 -3.07
N ILE A 234 -12.73 -17.47 -2.13
CA ILE A 234 -12.50 -17.68 -0.71
C ILE A 234 -13.39 -18.82 -0.26
N ILE A 235 -12.79 -19.84 0.36
CA ILE A 235 -13.47 -21.00 0.94
C ILE A 235 -13.41 -20.87 2.46
N ASP A 236 -14.57 -20.91 3.09
CA ASP A 236 -14.71 -20.98 4.54
C ASP A 236 -14.61 -22.44 4.97
N MET A 237 -13.60 -22.73 5.79
CA MET A 237 -13.35 -24.06 6.36
C MET A 237 -13.64 -24.10 7.86
N SER A 238 -14.36 -23.13 8.36
CA SER A 238 -14.70 -23.02 9.79
C SER A 238 -15.56 -24.20 10.23
N ASN A 239 -15.16 -24.85 11.31
CA ASN A 239 -15.91 -25.98 11.88
C ASN A 239 -16.99 -25.54 12.87
N THR A 240 -16.88 -24.34 13.38
CA THR A 240 -17.80 -23.76 14.37
C THR A 240 -18.05 -22.28 14.08
N ILE A 241 -19.11 -21.72 14.62
CA ILE A 241 -19.43 -20.29 14.50
C ILE A 241 -18.43 -19.37 15.23
N PHE A 242 -17.55 -19.94 16.05
CA PHE A 242 -16.52 -19.21 16.79
C PHE A 242 -15.16 -19.21 16.09
N ASP A 243 -14.95 -20.12 15.13
CA ASP A 243 -13.71 -20.22 14.40
C ASP A 243 -13.85 -19.52 13.04
N GLN A 244 -12.88 -18.70 12.67
CA GLN A 244 -12.75 -18.16 11.32
C GLN A 244 -11.56 -18.82 10.65
N ASN A 245 -11.81 -19.65 9.66
CA ASN A 245 -10.78 -20.39 8.94
C ASN A 245 -11.07 -20.32 7.44
N ASP A 246 -10.43 -19.38 6.76
CA ASP A 246 -10.65 -19.13 5.34
C ASP A 246 -9.38 -19.41 4.54
N ILE A 247 -9.51 -20.06 3.39
CA ILE A 247 -8.47 -20.12 2.35
C ILE A 247 -8.96 -19.33 1.14
N GLY A 248 -8.11 -18.44 0.62
CA GLY A 248 -8.38 -17.65 -0.57
C GLY A 248 -7.35 -17.88 -1.66
N ILE A 249 -7.80 -18.02 -2.90
CA ILE A 249 -6.96 -18.05 -4.09
C ILE A 249 -7.34 -16.86 -4.95
N GLY A 250 -6.36 -16.00 -5.27
CA GLY A 250 -6.56 -14.76 -6.01
C GLY A 250 -5.84 -14.76 -7.35
N LEU A 251 -6.48 -14.11 -8.33
CA LEU A 251 -5.89 -13.80 -9.63
C LEU A 251 -6.16 -12.33 -9.95
N TYR A 252 -5.09 -11.60 -10.26
CA TYR A 252 -5.18 -10.17 -10.59
C TYR A 252 -4.37 -9.87 -11.85
N TYR A 253 -4.82 -8.88 -12.58
CA TYR A 253 -4.11 -8.28 -13.70
C TYR A 253 -3.69 -6.86 -13.36
N ARG A 254 -2.40 -6.57 -13.51
CA ARG A 254 -1.83 -5.23 -13.39
C ARG A 254 -1.52 -4.69 -14.77
N SER A 255 -2.06 -3.51 -15.08
CA SER A 255 -1.78 -2.84 -16.36
C SER A 255 -0.28 -2.58 -16.54
N LYS A 256 0.25 -2.84 -17.74
CA LYS A 256 1.66 -2.64 -18.11
C LYS A 256 2.69 -3.53 -17.39
N ASP A 257 2.26 -4.48 -16.59
CA ASP A 257 3.18 -5.34 -15.81
C ASP A 257 2.86 -6.84 -16.04
N GLY A 258 1.73 -7.34 -15.58
CA GLY A 258 1.44 -8.75 -15.74
C GLY A 258 0.30 -9.27 -14.88
N LEU A 259 0.38 -10.58 -14.63
CA LEU A 259 -0.55 -11.30 -13.78
C LEU A 259 0.02 -11.46 -12.37
N ILE A 260 -0.86 -11.45 -11.39
CA ILE A 260 -0.52 -11.64 -9.98
C ILE A 260 -1.36 -12.80 -9.45
N LEU A 261 -0.67 -13.80 -8.92
CA LEU A 261 -1.28 -14.91 -8.20
C LEU A 261 -1.19 -14.63 -6.70
N ALA A 262 -2.28 -14.87 -5.97
CA ALA A 262 -2.32 -14.71 -4.53
C ALA A 262 -2.86 -15.96 -3.86
N LEU A 263 -2.23 -16.37 -2.77
CA LEU A 263 -2.71 -17.39 -1.85
C LEU A 263 -2.86 -16.73 -0.48
N LYS A 264 -4.04 -16.84 0.11
CA LYS A 264 -4.39 -16.21 1.38
C LYS A 264 -4.89 -17.27 2.35
N TYR A 265 -4.49 -17.13 3.59
CA TYR A 265 -4.98 -17.97 4.69
C TYR A 265 -5.35 -17.09 5.88
N LYS A 266 -6.54 -17.27 6.39
CA LYS A 266 -7.03 -16.59 7.58
C LYS A 266 -7.39 -17.63 8.62
N TYR A 267 -6.82 -17.47 9.79
CA TYR A 267 -7.18 -18.25 10.98
C TYR A 267 -7.45 -17.28 12.14
N ASN A 268 -8.70 -17.17 12.53
CA ASN A 268 -9.16 -16.21 13.54
C ASN A 268 -8.67 -14.78 13.26
N ASN A 269 -7.76 -14.26 14.08
CA ASN A 269 -7.21 -12.91 13.97
C ASN A 269 -5.88 -12.86 13.17
N VAL A 270 -5.42 -14.00 12.65
CA VAL A 270 -4.17 -14.09 11.89
C VAL A 270 -4.49 -14.23 10.41
N ASN A 271 -3.94 -13.34 9.60
CA ASN A 271 -4.03 -13.42 8.15
C ASN A 271 -2.62 -13.52 7.57
N VAL A 272 -2.41 -14.48 6.68
CA VAL A 272 -1.15 -14.68 5.96
C VAL A 272 -1.45 -14.68 4.46
N GLY A 273 -0.61 -14.02 3.67
CA GLY A 273 -0.74 -13.98 2.23
C GLY A 273 0.60 -14.19 1.53
N LEU A 274 0.60 -14.97 0.47
CA LEU A 274 1.69 -15.12 -0.48
C LEU A 274 1.25 -14.58 -1.82
N VAL A 275 2.09 -13.79 -2.45
CA VAL A 275 1.79 -13.14 -3.73
C VAL A 275 2.95 -13.35 -4.67
N TYR A 276 2.66 -13.74 -5.91
CA TYR A 276 3.64 -13.96 -6.95
C TYR A 276 3.28 -13.18 -8.20
N ASP A 277 4.19 -12.29 -8.63
CA ASP A 277 4.04 -11.44 -9.82
C ASP A 277 4.65 -12.15 -11.04
N ILE A 278 3.85 -12.33 -12.09
CA ILE A 278 4.25 -12.90 -13.38
C ILE A 278 4.31 -11.77 -14.40
N ASN A 279 5.51 -11.31 -14.73
CA ASN A 279 5.72 -10.24 -15.72
C ASN A 279 5.45 -10.78 -17.13
N ILE A 280 4.48 -10.22 -17.82
CA ILE A 280 4.13 -10.60 -19.20
C ILE A 280 4.77 -9.64 -20.22
N TYR A 281 4.94 -8.38 -19.87
CA TYR A 281 5.34 -7.32 -20.81
C TYR A 281 6.84 -6.98 -20.81
N GLY A 282 7.61 -7.36 -19.81
CA GLY A 282 9.02 -6.96 -19.67
C GLY A 282 10.05 -7.91 -20.27
N LEU A 283 9.71 -9.15 -20.55
CA LEU A 283 10.65 -10.19 -21.04
C LEU A 283 10.52 -10.52 -22.53
N LEU A 284 9.60 -9.90 -23.26
CA LEU A 284 9.42 -10.11 -24.70
C LEU A 284 10.14 -9.08 -25.58
N GLN A 285 10.95 -8.21 -25.02
CA GLN A 285 11.75 -7.21 -25.74
C GLN A 285 13.26 -7.39 -25.51
N VAL A 286 13.74 -8.62 -25.49
CA VAL A 286 15.17 -8.93 -25.59
C VAL A 286 15.41 -9.72 -26.88
#